data_208abf708b899260bd9847261d61b5bc
#
_entry.id   208abf708b899260bd9847261d61b5bc
#
_cell.length_a   1.000
_cell.length_b   1.000
_cell.length_c   1.000
_cell.angle_alpha   90.00
_cell.angle_beta   90.00
_cell.angle_gamma   90.00
#
_symmetry.space_group_name_H-M   'P 1'
#
loop_
_entity.id
_entity.type
_entity.pdbx_description
1 polymer ?
#
loop_
_entity_poly.entity_id
_entity_poly.type
_entity_poly.pdbx_seq_one_letter_code
_entity_poly.pdbx_strand_id
1 'polypeptide(L)'
;MQALLIDSSIYIFRSYFSLPENWHSLEPKFPTHAVYGFTGFLLDLLSRQQPEYIFCAFDESLGTGFRHQLCGDYKANRELPDDALAFQLMACRQLCRVLGVTEMASTVYEADDLIGSMASAVRRNNVQPVIVSRDKDLMQLIEGEDLYWDFGKSNAKGLRVLEAELELGCNQMADYLALVGDTSDNICGIPGVGSKTAKQLLSHFSDVEAIMDHLDQLQDLPIRGAKKLADKLAGCADQLR
;
A
#
# COMPACT_ATOMS: atom_id res chain seq x y z
N MET A 1 12.28 -2.64 -20.89
CA MET A 1 12.99 -2.59 -19.57
C MET A 1 11.97 -2.50 -18.46
N GLN A 2 12.23 -3.20 -17.35
CA GLN A 2 11.35 -3.19 -16.16
C GLN A 2 12.13 -2.78 -14.92
N ALA A 3 11.46 -2.10 -13.99
CA ALA A 3 11.98 -1.78 -12.67
C ALA A 3 11.11 -2.47 -11.61
N LEU A 4 11.70 -3.30 -10.77
CA LEU A 4 11.03 -3.88 -9.62
C LEU A 4 11.04 -2.88 -8.46
N LEU A 5 9.88 -2.46 -8.00
CA LEU A 5 9.67 -1.54 -6.89
C LEU A 5 9.06 -2.33 -5.73
N ILE A 6 9.86 -2.58 -4.71
CA ILE A 6 9.52 -3.52 -3.65
C ILE A 6 9.09 -2.77 -2.40
N ASP A 7 7.88 -3.07 -1.92
CA ASP A 7 7.45 -2.77 -0.56
C ASP A 7 8.10 -3.79 0.39
N SER A 8 9.25 -3.41 0.96
CA SER A 8 10.07 -4.32 1.74
C SER A 8 9.44 -4.64 3.08
N SER A 9 8.75 -3.68 3.69
CA SER A 9 8.18 -3.80 5.03
C SER A 9 7.21 -4.98 5.12
N ILE A 10 6.36 -5.16 4.11
CA ILE A 10 5.36 -6.23 4.12
C ILE A 10 5.96 -7.65 4.08
N TYR A 11 7.10 -7.83 3.38
CA TYR A 11 7.80 -9.12 3.33
C TYR A 11 8.61 -9.37 4.60
N ILE A 12 9.15 -8.33 5.23
CA ILE A 12 9.86 -8.40 6.52
C ILE A 12 8.88 -8.76 7.63
N PHE A 13 7.75 -8.04 7.76
CA PHE A 13 6.71 -8.32 8.75
C PHE A 13 6.13 -9.73 8.58
N ARG A 14 5.86 -10.15 7.34
CA ARG A 14 5.43 -11.53 7.08
C ARG A 14 6.43 -12.54 7.64
N SER A 15 7.71 -12.35 7.41
CA SER A 15 8.74 -13.25 7.92
C SER A 15 8.85 -13.19 9.45
N TYR A 16 8.74 -12.00 10.02
CA TYR A 16 8.77 -11.78 11.47
C TYR A 16 7.66 -12.55 12.18
N PHE A 17 6.41 -12.48 11.67
CA PHE A 17 5.27 -13.14 12.33
C PHE A 17 5.08 -14.61 11.95
N SER A 18 5.76 -15.14 10.93
CA SER A 18 5.54 -16.51 10.46
C SER A 18 6.71 -17.46 10.70
N LEU A 19 7.93 -16.97 10.85
CA LEU A 19 9.10 -17.81 11.04
C LEU A 19 9.47 -17.98 12.52
N PRO A 20 10.02 -19.12 12.92
CA PRO A 20 10.49 -19.33 14.29
C PRO A 20 11.78 -18.54 14.57
N GLU A 21 11.95 -18.09 15.80
CA GLU A 21 13.13 -17.37 16.29
C GLU A 21 14.34 -18.29 16.56
N ASN A 22 14.76 -19.05 15.56
CA ASN A 22 15.82 -20.05 15.69
C ASN A 22 17.22 -19.45 15.55
N TRP A 23 17.35 -18.24 15.02
CA TRP A 23 18.63 -17.58 14.74
C TRP A 23 18.70 -16.24 15.46
N HIS A 24 19.87 -15.92 15.98
CA HIS A 24 20.13 -14.69 16.70
C HIS A 24 21.42 -14.03 16.23
N SER A 25 21.50 -12.71 16.36
CA SER A 25 22.73 -11.95 16.18
C SER A 25 23.74 -12.26 17.29
N LEU A 26 25.00 -11.90 17.07
CA LEU A 26 26.03 -12.11 18.08
C LEU A 26 25.87 -11.17 19.27
N GLU A 27 25.86 -9.87 19.01
CA GLU A 27 25.63 -8.79 19.98
C GLU A 27 25.04 -7.56 19.27
N PRO A 28 23.92 -6.98 19.78
CA PRO A 28 23.04 -7.56 20.80
C PRO A 28 22.41 -8.88 20.33
N LYS A 29 22.04 -9.75 21.26
CA LYS A 29 21.50 -11.07 20.94
C LYS A 29 20.01 -10.99 20.56
N PHE A 30 19.71 -10.33 19.47
CA PHE A 30 18.37 -10.23 18.92
C PHE A 30 18.03 -11.38 17.95
N PRO A 31 16.76 -11.80 17.84
CA PRO A 31 16.35 -12.74 16.81
C PRO A 31 16.58 -12.15 15.41
N THR A 32 16.87 -13.03 14.43
CA THR A 32 17.17 -12.63 13.04
C THR A 32 16.31 -13.36 12.02
N HIS A 33 15.19 -13.95 12.44
CA HIS A 33 14.31 -14.74 11.58
C HIS A 33 13.67 -13.89 10.46
N ALA A 34 13.33 -12.61 10.70
CA ALA A 34 12.82 -11.73 9.67
C ALA A 34 13.91 -11.40 8.63
N VAL A 35 15.17 -11.18 9.07
CA VAL A 35 16.30 -10.99 8.15
C VAL A 35 16.50 -12.23 7.29
N TYR A 36 16.45 -13.43 7.89
CA TYR A 36 16.55 -14.70 7.15
C TYR A 36 15.45 -14.82 6.09
N GLY A 37 14.21 -14.57 6.47
CA GLY A 37 13.07 -14.67 5.55
C GLY A 37 13.13 -13.64 4.41
N PHE A 38 13.46 -12.39 4.74
CA PHE A 38 13.61 -11.33 3.73
C PHE A 38 14.79 -11.62 2.79
N THR A 39 15.91 -12.15 3.32
CA THR A 39 17.04 -12.60 2.49
C THR A 39 16.60 -13.66 1.50
N GLY A 40 15.89 -14.68 1.97
CA GLY A 40 15.37 -15.75 1.10
C GLY A 40 14.44 -15.21 0.00
N PHE A 41 13.52 -14.32 0.36
CA PHE A 41 12.63 -13.63 -0.59
C PHE A 41 13.43 -12.86 -1.65
N LEU A 42 14.38 -12.03 -1.23
CA LEU A 42 15.13 -11.17 -2.13
C LEU A 42 16.03 -11.97 -3.09
N LEU A 43 16.71 -13.00 -2.57
CA LEU A 43 17.53 -13.89 -3.39
C LEU A 43 16.69 -14.69 -4.40
N ASP A 44 15.53 -15.20 -4.00
CA ASP A 44 14.62 -15.91 -4.91
C ASP A 44 14.10 -14.98 -6.02
N LEU A 45 13.70 -13.75 -5.65
CA LEU A 45 13.28 -12.72 -6.60
C LEU A 45 14.39 -12.36 -7.60
N LEU A 46 15.60 -12.07 -7.10
CA LEU A 46 16.76 -11.74 -7.92
C LEU A 46 17.14 -12.88 -8.87
N SER A 47 17.16 -14.12 -8.38
CA SER A 47 17.54 -15.28 -9.18
C SER A 47 16.55 -15.58 -10.29
N ARG A 48 15.25 -15.41 -10.04
CA ARG A 48 14.19 -15.69 -11.03
C ARG A 48 14.01 -14.57 -12.04
N GLN A 49 14.12 -13.31 -11.60
CA GLN A 49 13.76 -12.16 -12.43
C GLN A 49 14.97 -11.51 -13.09
N GLN A 50 16.16 -11.61 -12.48
CA GLN A 50 17.39 -10.97 -12.97
C GLN A 50 17.13 -9.50 -13.40
N PRO A 51 16.50 -8.69 -12.52
CA PRO A 51 16.02 -7.36 -12.89
C PRO A 51 17.19 -6.44 -13.25
N GLU A 52 16.99 -5.59 -14.26
CA GLU A 52 17.96 -4.54 -14.59
C GLU A 52 17.90 -3.39 -13.56
N TYR A 53 16.71 -3.09 -13.06
CA TYR A 53 16.46 -2.11 -12.02
C TYR A 53 15.67 -2.70 -10.88
N ILE A 54 16.15 -2.49 -9.66
CA ILE A 54 15.48 -2.92 -8.43
C ILE A 54 15.58 -1.84 -7.36
N PHE A 55 14.49 -1.59 -6.68
CA PHE A 55 14.36 -0.61 -5.62
C PHE A 55 13.56 -1.19 -4.46
N CYS A 56 14.09 -1.09 -3.25
CA CYS A 56 13.46 -1.52 -2.02
C CYS A 56 13.07 -0.30 -1.17
N ALA A 57 11.79 -0.07 -0.96
CA ALA A 57 11.26 0.94 -0.05
C ALA A 57 11.06 0.36 1.35
N PHE A 58 11.35 1.16 2.38
CA PHE A 58 11.22 0.80 3.79
C PHE A 58 10.47 1.89 4.54
N ASP A 59 9.59 1.49 5.47
CA ASP A 59 8.96 2.41 6.40
C ASP A 59 9.90 2.75 7.56
N GLU A 60 10.17 4.04 7.73
CA GLU A 60 10.84 4.63 8.89
C GLU A 60 10.00 5.74 9.56
N SER A 61 8.88 6.11 8.97
CA SER A 61 8.02 7.21 9.43
C SER A 61 7.16 6.86 10.65
N LEU A 62 7.56 5.88 11.43
CA LEU A 62 6.85 5.27 12.56
C LEU A 62 6.25 6.29 13.54
N GLY A 63 5.01 6.74 13.29
CA GLY A 63 4.30 7.70 14.12
C GLY A 63 4.71 9.17 13.94
N THR A 64 5.61 9.51 13.01
CA THR A 64 6.11 10.88 12.80
C THR A 64 5.94 11.40 11.36
N GLY A 65 5.35 10.62 10.47
CA GLY A 65 5.12 10.99 9.08
C GLY A 65 4.16 12.17 8.91
N PHE A 66 4.14 12.76 7.71
CA PHE A 66 3.28 13.90 7.41
C PHE A 66 1.78 13.58 7.57
N ARG A 67 1.36 12.31 7.36
CA ARG A 67 -0.03 11.89 7.55
C ARG A 67 -0.49 12.05 9.00
N HIS A 68 0.41 11.87 9.99
CA HIS A 68 0.11 12.11 11.40
C HIS A 68 -0.09 13.61 11.72
N GLN A 69 0.49 14.51 10.91
CA GLN A 69 0.25 15.95 11.05
C GLN A 69 -1.13 16.35 10.49
N LEU A 70 -1.63 15.61 9.50
CA LEU A 70 -2.95 15.82 8.90
C LEU A 70 -4.05 15.15 9.72
N CYS A 71 -3.81 13.95 10.24
CA CYS A 71 -4.75 13.17 11.03
C CYS A 71 -4.00 12.54 12.22
N GLY A 72 -4.22 13.05 13.43
CA GLY A 72 -3.54 12.59 14.64
C GLY A 72 -3.85 11.14 15.01
N ASP A 73 -4.99 10.62 14.57
CA ASP A 73 -5.43 9.25 14.82
C ASP A 73 -4.95 8.25 13.75
N TYR A 74 -4.28 8.73 12.70
CA TYR A 74 -3.75 7.87 11.63
C TYR A 74 -2.80 6.82 12.20
N LYS A 75 -3.07 5.55 11.94
CA LYS A 75 -2.32 4.38 12.45
C LYS A 75 -2.10 4.35 13.97
N ALA A 76 -2.92 5.08 14.75
CA ALA A 76 -2.79 5.14 16.21
C ALA A 76 -3.02 3.78 16.90
N ASN A 77 -3.64 2.83 16.21
CA ASN A 77 -3.85 1.45 16.65
C ASN A 77 -2.64 0.53 16.41
N ARG A 78 -1.57 1.02 15.77
CA ARG A 78 -0.37 0.23 15.51
C ARG A 78 0.64 0.39 16.65
N GLU A 79 1.19 -0.75 17.10
CA GLU A 79 2.31 -0.74 18.04
C GLU A 79 3.61 -0.37 17.32
N LEU A 80 4.44 0.41 17.98
CA LEU A 80 5.78 0.70 17.46
C LEU A 80 6.65 -0.57 17.53
N PRO A 81 7.59 -0.77 16.60
CA PRO A 81 8.53 -1.88 16.66
C PRO A 81 9.31 -1.86 17.98
N ASP A 82 9.43 -3.01 18.60
CA ASP A 82 10.39 -3.19 19.68
C ASP A 82 11.83 -3.16 19.16
N ASP A 83 12.80 -3.17 20.06
CA ASP A 83 14.24 -3.11 19.72
C ASP A 83 14.67 -4.28 18.80
N ALA A 84 14.07 -5.45 18.97
CA ALA A 84 14.39 -6.63 18.18
C ALA A 84 13.90 -6.51 16.74
N LEU A 85 12.68 -6.00 16.53
CA LEU A 85 12.15 -5.74 15.21
C LEU A 85 12.87 -4.56 14.54
N ALA A 86 13.14 -3.48 15.28
CA ALA A 86 13.88 -2.32 14.78
C ALA A 86 15.29 -2.74 14.29
N PHE A 87 15.98 -3.60 15.06
CA PHE A 87 17.26 -4.20 14.65
C PHE A 87 17.12 -4.96 13.33
N GLN A 88 16.09 -5.79 13.18
CA GLN A 88 15.90 -6.61 11.98
C GLN A 88 15.56 -5.76 10.75
N LEU A 89 14.77 -4.69 10.91
CA LEU A 89 14.48 -3.73 9.84
C LEU A 89 15.76 -3.05 9.35
N MET A 90 16.63 -2.58 10.28
CA MET A 90 17.94 -2.03 9.93
C MET A 90 18.83 -3.04 9.22
N ALA A 91 18.89 -4.29 9.71
CA ALA A 91 19.69 -5.35 9.10
C ALA A 91 19.22 -5.68 7.67
N CYS A 92 17.91 -5.67 7.40
CA CYS A 92 17.36 -5.86 6.05
C CYS A 92 17.78 -4.73 5.11
N ARG A 93 17.82 -3.47 5.57
CA ARG A 93 18.36 -2.35 4.77
C ARG A 93 19.86 -2.53 4.46
N GLN A 94 20.63 -2.93 5.45
CA GLN A 94 22.06 -3.24 5.25
C GLN A 94 22.26 -4.39 4.24
N LEU A 95 21.43 -5.42 4.31
CA LEU A 95 21.42 -6.51 3.34
C LEU A 95 21.24 -6.00 1.92
N CYS A 96 20.26 -5.11 1.66
CA CYS A 96 20.07 -4.51 0.35
C CYS A 96 21.35 -3.83 -0.15
N ARG A 97 22.01 -3.04 0.70
CA ARG A 97 23.28 -2.37 0.34
C ARG A 97 24.39 -3.36 0.00
N VAL A 98 24.53 -4.45 0.78
CA VAL A 98 25.53 -5.49 0.53
C VAL A 98 25.27 -6.22 -0.79
N LEU A 99 24.01 -6.41 -1.15
CA LEU A 99 23.60 -7.04 -2.42
C LEU A 99 23.63 -6.09 -3.62
N GLY A 100 23.95 -4.80 -3.41
CA GLY A 100 23.92 -3.79 -4.48
C GLY A 100 22.51 -3.40 -4.91
N VAL A 101 21.50 -3.66 -4.07
CA VAL A 101 20.10 -3.26 -4.29
C VAL A 101 19.91 -1.85 -3.77
N THR A 102 19.31 -0.99 -4.60
CA THR A 102 18.96 0.37 -4.18
C THR A 102 17.88 0.31 -3.09
N GLU A 103 18.13 0.94 -1.94
CA GLU A 103 17.19 1.02 -0.83
C GLU A 103 16.91 2.47 -0.45
N MET A 104 15.71 2.76 0.00
CA MET A 104 15.33 4.07 0.50
C MET A 104 14.32 3.93 1.66
N ALA A 105 14.45 4.82 2.62
CA ALA A 105 13.51 5.02 3.71
C ALA A 105 13.39 6.51 4.02
N SER A 106 12.32 6.91 4.66
CA SER A 106 12.09 8.30 5.07
C SER A 106 11.40 8.34 6.43
N THR A 107 11.80 9.31 7.24
CA THR A 107 11.12 9.63 8.51
C THR A 107 9.85 10.46 8.33
N VAL A 108 9.61 10.99 7.11
CA VAL A 108 8.47 11.85 6.76
C VAL A 108 7.48 11.12 5.87
N TYR A 109 7.97 10.36 4.90
CA TYR A 109 7.18 9.65 3.90
C TYR A 109 7.20 8.16 4.16
N GLU A 110 6.08 7.48 3.86
CA GLU A 110 5.96 6.03 3.97
C GLU A 110 6.56 5.32 2.74
N ALA A 111 6.75 4.01 2.82
CA ALA A 111 7.24 3.20 1.70
C ALA A 111 6.38 3.40 0.44
N ASP A 112 5.07 3.55 0.59
CA ASP A 112 4.10 3.80 -0.48
C ASP A 112 4.41 5.07 -1.27
N ASP A 113 4.75 6.16 -0.57
CA ASP A 113 5.10 7.44 -1.18
C ASP A 113 6.41 7.34 -1.99
N LEU A 114 7.37 6.57 -1.44
CA LEU A 114 8.65 6.30 -2.10
C LEU A 114 8.44 5.46 -3.35
N ILE A 115 7.60 4.42 -3.28
CA ILE A 115 7.23 3.57 -4.43
C ILE A 115 6.52 4.40 -5.50
N GLY A 116 5.53 5.21 -5.12
CA GLY A 116 4.80 6.09 -6.05
C GLY A 116 5.72 7.10 -6.75
N SER A 117 6.64 7.71 -5.98
CA SER A 117 7.64 8.63 -6.51
C SER A 117 8.59 7.94 -7.50
N MET A 118 9.06 6.74 -7.16
CA MET A 118 9.93 5.95 -8.03
C MET A 118 9.18 5.46 -9.27
N ALA A 119 7.94 4.98 -9.15
CA ALA A 119 7.11 4.58 -10.28
C ALA A 119 6.98 5.72 -11.30
N SER A 120 6.66 6.93 -10.82
CA SER A 120 6.60 8.13 -11.67
C SER A 120 7.96 8.45 -12.32
N ALA A 121 9.07 8.27 -11.60
CA ALA A 121 10.41 8.54 -12.12
C ALA A 121 10.81 7.55 -13.23
N VAL A 122 10.56 6.25 -13.05
CA VAL A 122 10.93 5.23 -14.04
C VAL A 122 10.04 5.32 -15.28
N ARG A 123 8.73 5.64 -15.14
CA ARG A 123 7.83 5.89 -16.30
C ARG A 123 8.35 7.01 -17.18
N ARG A 124 8.79 8.14 -16.59
CA ARG A 124 9.37 9.25 -17.36
C ARG A 124 10.61 8.87 -18.16
N ASN A 125 11.27 7.77 -17.78
CA ASN A 125 12.43 7.20 -18.50
C ASN A 125 12.07 6.01 -19.39
N ASN A 126 10.79 5.80 -19.71
CA ASN A 126 10.29 4.68 -20.50
C ASN A 126 10.66 3.30 -19.92
N VAL A 127 10.75 3.18 -18.60
CA VAL A 127 10.93 1.93 -17.87
C VAL A 127 9.61 1.57 -17.20
N GLN A 128 9.14 0.35 -17.41
CA GLN A 128 7.89 -0.17 -16.87
C GLN A 128 8.03 -0.47 -15.39
N PRO A 129 7.26 0.16 -14.49
CA PRO A 129 7.21 -0.22 -13.09
C PRO A 129 6.55 -1.59 -12.90
N VAL A 130 7.13 -2.40 -12.02
CA VAL A 130 6.51 -3.60 -11.46
C VAL A 130 6.49 -3.44 -9.95
N ILE A 131 5.35 -3.10 -9.38
CA ILE A 131 5.18 -2.92 -7.94
C ILE A 131 5.05 -4.30 -7.30
N VAL A 132 6.01 -4.64 -6.46
CA VAL A 132 6.07 -5.91 -5.74
C VAL A 132 5.61 -5.68 -4.30
N SER A 133 4.35 -5.99 -4.02
CA SER A 133 3.72 -5.84 -2.70
C SER A 133 2.56 -6.81 -2.54
N ARG A 134 2.03 -6.89 -1.31
CA ARG A 134 0.78 -7.57 -0.96
C ARG A 134 -0.29 -6.57 -0.52
N ASP A 135 0.09 -5.31 -0.43
CA ASP A 135 -0.81 -4.23 -0.05
C ASP A 135 -1.65 -3.81 -1.26
N LYS A 136 -2.96 -3.96 -1.14
CA LYS A 136 -3.90 -3.61 -2.22
C LYS A 136 -3.95 -2.11 -2.48
N ASP A 137 -3.62 -1.31 -1.50
CA ASP A 137 -3.70 0.14 -1.62
C ASP A 137 -2.66 0.66 -2.62
N LEU A 138 -1.53 -0.04 -2.76
CA LEU A 138 -0.54 0.25 -3.80
C LEU A 138 -1.04 -0.01 -5.25
N MET A 139 -2.18 -0.70 -5.42
CA MET A 139 -2.80 -0.85 -6.73
C MET A 139 -3.26 0.50 -7.30
N GLN A 140 -3.52 1.52 -6.47
CA GLN A 140 -3.82 2.87 -6.92
C GLN A 140 -2.72 3.51 -7.77
N LEU A 141 -1.49 3.02 -7.64
CA LEU A 141 -0.32 3.53 -8.36
C LEU A 141 -0.18 2.95 -9.77
N ILE A 142 -0.98 1.93 -10.12
CA ILE A 142 -0.86 1.21 -11.39
C ILE A 142 -1.54 2.00 -12.51
N GLU A 143 -0.76 2.33 -13.54
CA GLU A 143 -1.20 3.06 -14.73
C GLU A 143 -0.74 2.33 -16.00
N GLY A 144 -1.51 2.47 -17.08
CA GLY A 144 -1.12 1.98 -18.40
C GLY A 144 -0.65 0.53 -18.43
N GLU A 145 0.63 0.35 -18.72
CA GLU A 145 1.26 -0.98 -18.84
C GLU A 145 1.95 -1.45 -17.55
N ASP A 146 1.82 -0.72 -16.45
CA ASP A 146 2.42 -1.11 -15.16
C ASP A 146 1.91 -2.45 -14.67
N LEU A 147 2.70 -3.07 -13.79
CA LEU A 147 2.34 -4.34 -13.20
C LEU A 147 2.35 -4.26 -11.66
N TYR A 148 1.40 -4.94 -11.05
CA TYR A 148 1.35 -5.23 -9.62
C TYR A 148 1.58 -6.72 -9.37
N TRP A 149 2.38 -7.07 -8.37
CA TRP A 149 2.77 -8.44 -8.15
C TRP A 149 2.88 -8.83 -6.66
N ASP A 150 2.03 -9.74 -6.22
CA ASP A 150 2.20 -10.48 -4.96
C ASP A 150 3.16 -11.66 -5.22
N PHE A 151 4.48 -11.39 -5.12
CA PHE A 151 5.53 -12.37 -5.43
C PHE A 151 5.41 -13.64 -4.55
N GLY A 152 5.48 -14.78 -5.19
CA GLY A 152 5.36 -16.09 -4.55
C GLY A 152 3.94 -16.59 -4.36
N LYS A 153 2.91 -15.77 -4.67
CA LYS A 153 1.50 -16.16 -4.59
C LYS A 153 0.79 -16.13 -5.93
N SER A 154 1.10 -15.15 -6.78
CA SER A 154 0.43 -14.98 -8.07
C SER A 154 1.44 -14.60 -9.16
N ASN A 155 0.98 -14.54 -10.40
CA ASN A 155 1.70 -13.85 -11.47
C ASN A 155 1.47 -12.33 -11.35
N ALA A 156 2.38 -11.55 -11.95
CA ALA A 156 2.20 -10.12 -12.09
C ALA A 156 0.94 -9.81 -12.92
N LYS A 157 0.19 -8.78 -12.52
CA LYS A 157 -1.10 -8.40 -13.09
C LYS A 157 -1.04 -6.96 -13.57
N GLY A 158 -1.57 -6.71 -14.75
CA GLY A 158 -1.74 -5.37 -15.29
C GLY A 158 -3.07 -4.74 -14.88
N LEU A 159 -3.21 -3.44 -15.19
CA LEU A 159 -4.33 -2.58 -14.81
C LEU A 159 -5.70 -3.24 -15.02
N ARG A 160 -6.00 -3.72 -16.23
CA ARG A 160 -7.32 -4.29 -16.56
C ARG A 160 -7.68 -5.51 -15.71
N VAL A 161 -6.71 -6.34 -15.36
CA VAL A 161 -6.94 -7.54 -14.52
C VAL A 161 -7.24 -7.12 -13.09
N LEU A 162 -6.49 -6.13 -12.57
CA LEU A 162 -6.68 -5.61 -11.23
C LEU A 162 -8.04 -4.94 -11.09
N GLU A 163 -8.43 -4.07 -12.03
CA GLU A 163 -9.73 -3.40 -12.02
C GLU A 163 -10.90 -4.39 -12.09
N ALA A 164 -10.77 -5.45 -12.90
CA ALA A 164 -11.78 -6.50 -12.95
C ALA A 164 -11.89 -7.29 -11.63
N GLU A 165 -10.78 -7.57 -10.94
CA GLU A 165 -10.78 -8.24 -9.65
C GLU A 165 -11.28 -7.34 -8.51
N LEU A 166 -10.95 -6.07 -8.56
CA LEU A 166 -11.39 -5.06 -7.58
C LEU A 166 -12.86 -4.65 -7.79
N GLU A 167 -13.38 -4.80 -9.01
CA GLU A 167 -14.64 -4.20 -9.47
C GLU A 167 -14.64 -2.67 -9.24
N LEU A 168 -13.48 -2.06 -9.45
CA LEU A 168 -13.19 -0.65 -9.17
C LEU A 168 -12.02 -0.20 -10.03
N GLY A 169 -12.03 1.04 -10.49
CA GLY A 169 -10.85 1.65 -11.11
C GLY A 169 -9.68 1.73 -10.12
N CYS A 170 -8.48 1.36 -10.53
CA CYS A 170 -7.31 1.47 -9.66
C CYS A 170 -7.11 2.90 -9.14
N ASN A 171 -7.35 3.90 -9.98
CA ASN A 171 -7.30 5.32 -9.63
C ASN A 171 -8.39 5.78 -8.64
N GLN A 172 -9.44 4.97 -8.42
CA GLN A 172 -10.51 5.24 -7.46
C GLN A 172 -10.28 4.61 -6.08
N MET A 173 -9.11 4.00 -5.85
CA MET A 173 -8.85 3.29 -4.58
C MET A 173 -8.89 4.24 -3.37
N ALA A 174 -8.33 5.44 -3.48
CA ALA A 174 -8.37 6.43 -2.40
C ALA A 174 -9.80 6.86 -2.08
N ASP A 175 -10.62 7.13 -3.11
CA ASP A 175 -12.04 7.47 -2.96
C ASP A 175 -12.84 6.32 -2.35
N TYR A 176 -12.55 5.10 -2.77
CA TYR A 176 -13.17 3.91 -2.19
C TYR A 176 -12.86 3.81 -0.69
N LEU A 177 -11.60 3.97 -0.29
CA LEU A 177 -11.20 3.93 1.12
C LEU A 177 -11.79 5.10 1.93
N ALA A 178 -11.89 6.30 1.35
CA ALA A 178 -12.56 7.43 1.99
C ALA A 178 -14.03 7.10 2.31
N LEU A 179 -14.72 6.37 1.42
CA LEU A 179 -16.11 5.97 1.62
C LEU A 179 -16.28 4.83 2.63
N VAL A 180 -15.47 3.77 2.54
CA VAL A 180 -15.61 2.57 3.38
C VAL A 180 -14.82 2.62 4.67
N GLY A 181 -13.79 3.45 4.73
CA GLY A 181 -12.78 3.49 5.79
C GLY A 181 -11.70 2.43 5.61
N ASP A 182 -10.65 2.57 6.41
CA ASP A 182 -9.58 1.60 6.56
C ASP A 182 -9.28 1.36 8.05
N THR A 183 -9.64 0.18 8.53
CA THR A 183 -9.40 -0.19 9.92
C THR A 183 -7.92 -0.45 10.20
N SER A 184 -7.13 -0.81 9.20
CA SER A 184 -5.68 -1.03 9.36
C SER A 184 -4.94 0.28 9.61
N ASP A 185 -5.41 1.35 9.00
CA ASP A 185 -4.86 2.70 9.12
C ASP A 185 -5.64 3.59 10.09
N ASN A 186 -6.64 3.01 10.78
CA ASN A 186 -7.51 3.72 11.72
C ASN A 186 -8.27 4.90 11.07
N ILE A 187 -8.68 4.72 9.82
CA ILE A 187 -9.47 5.70 9.08
C ILE A 187 -10.94 5.30 9.11
N CYS A 188 -11.78 6.20 9.62
CA CYS A 188 -13.22 6.01 9.65
C CYS A 188 -13.82 6.26 8.27
N GLY A 189 -14.61 5.32 7.77
CA GLY A 189 -15.45 5.53 6.59
C GLY A 189 -16.79 6.18 6.93
N ILE A 190 -17.63 6.36 5.93
CA ILE A 190 -18.96 6.95 6.08
C ILE A 190 -19.90 5.92 6.74
N PRO A 191 -20.58 6.25 7.85
CA PRO A 191 -21.44 5.33 8.56
C PRO A 191 -22.54 4.72 7.67
N GLY A 192 -22.48 3.38 7.51
CA GLY A 192 -23.44 2.61 6.69
C GLY A 192 -23.14 2.59 5.20
N VAL A 193 -21.98 3.09 4.76
CA VAL A 193 -21.43 2.86 3.43
C VAL A 193 -20.43 1.69 3.52
N GLY A 194 -20.83 0.55 2.98
CA GLY A 194 -19.94 -0.62 2.87
C GLY A 194 -19.43 -0.78 1.45
N SER A 195 -18.54 -1.76 1.24
CA SER A 195 -17.86 -2.04 -0.03
C SER A 195 -18.81 -2.03 -1.24
N LYS A 196 -19.97 -2.72 -1.15
CA LYS A 196 -20.92 -2.79 -2.26
C LYS A 196 -21.47 -1.42 -2.62
N THR A 197 -21.83 -0.59 -1.64
CA THR A 197 -22.38 0.74 -1.86
C THR A 197 -21.33 1.68 -2.44
N ALA A 198 -20.11 1.66 -1.90
CA ALA A 198 -19.00 2.47 -2.40
C ALA A 198 -18.68 2.14 -3.87
N LYS A 199 -18.56 0.85 -4.20
CA LYS A 199 -18.35 0.43 -5.60
C LYS A 199 -19.49 0.85 -6.53
N GLN A 200 -20.75 0.76 -6.08
CA GLN A 200 -21.88 1.26 -6.86
C GLN A 200 -21.80 2.77 -7.08
N LEU A 201 -21.45 3.55 -6.07
CA LEU A 201 -21.25 4.99 -6.22
C LEU A 201 -20.14 5.28 -7.24
N LEU A 202 -18.97 4.69 -7.07
CA LEU A 202 -17.80 4.91 -7.93
C LEU A 202 -17.94 4.30 -9.35
N SER A 203 -18.92 3.43 -9.58
CA SER A 203 -19.28 3.00 -10.94
C SER A 203 -20.11 4.04 -11.71
N HIS A 204 -20.72 4.99 -11.00
CA HIS A 204 -21.51 6.08 -11.59
C HIS A 204 -20.79 7.43 -11.56
N PHE A 205 -19.86 7.61 -10.64
CA PHE A 205 -19.09 8.84 -10.44
C PHE A 205 -17.60 8.55 -10.51
N SER A 206 -16.81 9.51 -11.00
CA SER A 206 -15.36 9.37 -11.15
C SER A 206 -14.62 9.28 -9.81
N ASP A 207 -15.10 10.03 -8.81
CA ASP A 207 -14.42 10.28 -7.53
C ASP A 207 -15.43 10.77 -6.48
N VAL A 208 -14.96 10.98 -5.26
CA VAL A 208 -15.78 11.48 -4.13
C VAL A 208 -16.27 12.91 -4.39
N GLU A 209 -15.48 13.78 -5.00
CA GLU A 209 -15.87 15.13 -5.34
C GLU A 209 -17.07 15.14 -6.29
N ALA A 210 -17.03 14.30 -7.32
CA ALA A 210 -18.15 14.16 -8.25
C ALA A 210 -19.42 13.63 -7.56
N ILE A 211 -19.28 12.73 -6.58
CA ILE A 211 -20.40 12.26 -5.75
C ILE A 211 -20.99 13.44 -4.96
N MET A 212 -20.12 14.23 -4.31
CA MET A 212 -20.56 15.37 -3.49
C MET A 212 -21.23 16.48 -4.28
N ASP A 213 -20.77 16.71 -5.52
CA ASP A 213 -21.34 17.73 -6.40
C ASP A 213 -22.71 17.31 -6.98
N HIS A 214 -23.04 16.01 -6.94
CA HIS A 214 -24.25 15.45 -7.54
C HIS A 214 -25.11 14.65 -6.55
N LEU A 215 -25.16 15.06 -5.29
CA LEU A 215 -25.93 14.38 -4.22
C LEU A 215 -27.44 14.27 -4.56
N ASP A 216 -27.98 15.22 -5.32
CA ASP A 216 -29.37 15.23 -5.79
C ASP A 216 -29.66 14.09 -6.76
N GLN A 217 -28.68 13.64 -7.54
CA GLN A 217 -28.82 12.54 -8.50
C GLN A 217 -28.78 11.15 -7.85
N LEU A 218 -28.26 11.05 -6.62
CA LEU A 218 -28.14 9.76 -5.93
C LEU A 218 -29.47 9.06 -5.75
N GLN A 219 -30.58 9.80 -5.59
CA GLN A 219 -31.92 9.24 -5.41
C GLN A 219 -32.40 8.43 -6.63
N ASP A 220 -31.84 8.71 -7.80
CA ASP A 220 -32.21 8.07 -9.08
C ASP A 220 -31.37 6.82 -9.36
N LEU A 221 -30.35 6.57 -8.54
CA LEU A 221 -29.49 5.40 -8.68
C LEU A 221 -30.13 4.13 -8.08
N PRO A 222 -29.83 2.96 -8.64
CA PRO A 222 -30.35 1.67 -8.15
C PRO A 222 -29.67 1.24 -6.83
N ILE A 223 -29.49 2.18 -5.91
CA ILE A 223 -28.85 1.97 -4.61
C ILE A 223 -29.90 1.93 -3.52
N ARG A 224 -29.93 0.87 -2.73
CA ARG A 224 -30.87 0.74 -1.63
C ARG A 224 -30.70 1.86 -0.62
N GLY A 225 -31.75 2.67 -0.43
CA GLY A 225 -31.73 3.77 0.53
C GLY A 225 -30.99 5.02 0.06
N ALA A 226 -30.88 5.23 -1.26
CA ALA A 226 -30.17 6.32 -1.92
C ALA A 226 -30.45 7.71 -1.33
N LYS A 227 -31.72 8.05 -1.02
CA LYS A 227 -32.07 9.33 -0.40
C LYS A 227 -31.40 9.53 0.98
N LYS A 228 -31.45 8.49 1.85
CA LYS A 228 -30.80 8.54 3.16
C LYS A 228 -29.28 8.57 3.03
N LEU A 229 -28.74 7.99 1.97
CA LEU A 229 -27.32 7.99 1.66
C LEU A 229 -26.86 9.41 1.29
N ALA A 230 -27.61 10.14 0.46
CA ALA A 230 -27.32 11.52 0.11
C ALA A 230 -27.27 12.42 1.36
N ASP A 231 -28.24 12.30 2.27
CA ASP A 231 -28.25 13.06 3.53
C ASP A 231 -27.05 12.76 4.41
N LYS A 232 -26.60 11.49 4.45
CA LYS A 232 -25.41 11.07 5.19
C LYS A 232 -24.12 11.64 4.60
N LEU A 233 -23.94 11.52 3.29
CA LEU A 233 -22.77 12.04 2.60
C LEU A 233 -22.66 13.56 2.77
N ALA A 234 -23.78 14.28 2.63
CA ALA A 234 -23.83 15.72 2.90
C ALA A 234 -23.39 16.07 4.34
N GLY A 235 -23.78 15.26 5.31
CA GLY A 235 -23.38 15.43 6.72
C GLY A 235 -21.93 15.09 7.03
N CYS A 236 -21.23 14.40 6.12
CA CYS A 236 -19.82 13.98 6.26
C CYS A 236 -18.88 14.71 5.27
N ALA A 237 -19.31 15.83 4.70
CA ALA A 237 -18.54 16.56 3.67
C ALA A 237 -17.12 16.95 4.14
N ASP A 238 -16.97 17.39 5.41
CA ASP A 238 -15.68 17.77 5.97
C ASP A 238 -14.75 16.57 6.23
N GLN A 239 -15.32 15.37 6.38
CA GLN A 239 -14.54 14.14 6.55
C GLN A 239 -14.03 13.59 5.21
N LEU A 240 -14.73 13.89 4.11
CA LEU A 240 -14.43 13.39 2.78
C LEU A 240 -13.45 14.28 2.00
N ARG A 241 -13.21 15.49 2.46
CA ARG A 241 -12.26 16.47 1.91
C ARG A 241 -11.01 16.58 2.75
#